data_1e517687fb01e54698473d9738cdb55b
#
_entry.id   1e517687fb01e54698473d9738cdb55b
#
_cell.length_a   1.000
_cell.length_b   1.000
_cell.length_c   1.000
_cell.angle_alpha   90.00
_cell.angle_beta   90.00
_cell.angle_gamma   90.00
#
_symmetry.space_group_name_H-M   'P 1'
#
loop_
_entity.id
_entity.type
_entity.pdbx_description
1 polymer ?
#
loop_
_entity_poly.entity_id
_entity_poly.type
_entity_poly.pdbx_seq_one_letter_code
_entity_poly.pdbx_strand_id
1 'polypeptide(L)'
;MASATRPGAIRERVADADRSVGRLLLVAAGAVFWGWLVVSWVNRWLGGVIVPVGQPLVPPGAVAAAFGAIPGLAAYAGDAAFFVELTPELSHGTWLTVVITAASLVIGFFLAVPLAVTRVYGRFSAWLSLGYTELLRGTPLLAQLFVLYYGLNLASYVPGAVSGLFARDVVWVAILGFTLNGAAYQAEYIRGALESVEEGQITAGRAIGLSKLEAIYHVVLPQGLRYAIPSWTNEFVYLIKYSSLAA
;
A
#
# COMPACT_ATOMS: atom_id res chain seq x y z
N MET A 1 23.92 35.70 -45.88
CA MET A 1 24.12 34.30 -45.46
C MET A 1 22.87 33.80 -44.75
N ALA A 2 22.02 33.09 -45.46
CA ALA A 2 20.79 32.51 -44.87
C ALA A 2 21.14 31.15 -44.23
N SER A 3 20.94 31.07 -42.93
CA SER A 3 21.13 29.84 -42.16
C SER A 3 20.02 28.83 -42.50
N ALA A 4 20.33 27.87 -43.34
CA ALA A 4 19.45 26.76 -43.66
C ALA A 4 19.27 25.91 -42.39
N THR A 5 18.13 26.05 -41.74
CA THR A 5 17.70 25.16 -40.63
C THR A 5 17.61 23.73 -41.14
N ARG A 6 18.49 22.82 -40.66
CA ARG A 6 18.50 21.40 -41.05
C ARG A 6 17.14 20.76 -40.75
N PRO A 7 16.54 20.02 -41.71
CA PRO A 7 15.22 19.37 -41.52
C PRO A 7 15.13 18.45 -40.30
N GLY A 8 16.25 17.90 -39.82
CA GLY A 8 16.35 17.07 -38.60
C GLY A 8 16.10 17.86 -37.30
N ALA A 9 16.55 19.09 -37.20
CA ALA A 9 16.40 19.93 -36.00
C ALA A 9 14.92 20.33 -35.75
N ILE A 10 14.13 20.45 -36.80
CA ILE A 10 12.69 20.75 -36.70
C ILE A 10 11.94 19.50 -36.20
N ARG A 11 12.26 18.29 -36.71
CA ARG A 11 11.66 17.03 -36.25
C ARG A 11 12.00 16.73 -34.81
N GLU A 12 13.23 16.95 -34.36
CA GLU A 12 13.62 16.78 -32.94
C GLU A 12 12.88 17.74 -32.02
N ARG A 13 12.75 19.02 -32.40
CA ARG A 13 11.98 19.99 -31.61
C ARG A 13 10.49 19.66 -31.52
N VAL A 14 9.89 19.15 -32.58
CA VAL A 14 8.49 18.74 -32.60
C VAL A 14 8.30 17.50 -31.71
N ALA A 15 9.22 16.54 -31.79
CA ALA A 15 9.17 15.33 -30.94
C ALA A 15 9.39 15.66 -29.45
N ASP A 16 10.27 16.61 -29.12
CA ASP A 16 10.49 17.06 -27.74
C ASP A 16 9.29 17.91 -27.23
N ALA A 17 8.67 18.72 -28.07
CA ALA A 17 7.46 19.45 -27.72
C ALA A 17 6.28 18.49 -27.46
N ASP A 18 6.11 17.47 -28.28
CA ASP A 18 5.06 16.44 -28.12
C ASP A 18 5.26 15.62 -26.84
N ARG A 19 6.51 15.24 -26.53
CA ARG A 19 6.87 14.60 -25.25
C ARG A 19 6.61 15.48 -24.04
N SER A 20 6.85 16.79 -24.15
CA SER A 20 6.62 17.75 -23.07
C SER A 20 5.14 17.97 -22.80
N VAL A 21 4.32 18.06 -23.85
CA VAL A 21 2.85 18.16 -23.77
C VAL A 21 2.27 16.87 -23.17
N GLY A 22 2.70 15.70 -23.65
CA GLY A 22 2.26 14.41 -23.10
C GLY A 22 2.58 14.27 -21.60
N ARG A 23 3.78 14.72 -21.17
CA ARG A 23 4.15 14.73 -19.75
C ARG A 23 3.29 15.70 -18.93
N LEU A 24 3.00 16.88 -19.44
CA LEU A 24 2.13 17.86 -18.78
C LEU A 24 0.70 17.31 -18.62
N LEU A 25 0.15 16.67 -19.66
CA LEU A 25 -1.17 16.05 -19.60
C LEU A 25 -1.22 14.91 -18.56
N LEU A 26 -0.19 14.07 -18.49
CA LEU A 26 -0.10 13.02 -17.49
C LEU A 26 -0.02 13.57 -16.06
N VAL A 27 0.78 14.61 -15.85
CA VAL A 27 0.88 15.27 -14.54
C VAL A 27 -0.45 15.94 -14.16
N ALA A 28 -1.10 16.62 -15.10
CA ALA A 28 -2.40 17.24 -14.88
C ALA A 28 -3.48 16.20 -14.57
N ALA A 29 -3.54 15.10 -15.32
CA ALA A 29 -4.47 13.99 -15.06
C ALA A 29 -4.21 13.35 -13.70
N GLY A 30 -2.94 13.14 -13.34
CA GLY A 30 -2.56 12.65 -12.01
C GLY A 30 -2.98 13.60 -10.89
N ALA A 31 -2.76 14.91 -11.06
CA ALA A 31 -3.15 15.92 -10.09
C ALA A 31 -4.69 15.97 -9.90
N VAL A 32 -5.44 15.89 -10.98
CA VAL A 32 -6.92 15.83 -10.95
C VAL A 32 -7.39 14.55 -10.23
N PHE A 33 -6.81 13.41 -10.57
CA PHE A 33 -7.15 12.13 -9.93
C PHE A 33 -6.88 12.14 -8.43
N TRP A 34 -5.68 12.53 -8.01
CA TRP A 34 -5.32 12.59 -6.59
C TRP A 34 -6.11 13.67 -5.84
N GLY A 35 -6.33 14.82 -6.46
CA GLY A 35 -7.18 15.88 -5.92
C GLY A 35 -8.61 15.39 -5.68
N TRP A 36 -9.19 14.70 -6.66
CA TRP A 36 -10.50 14.08 -6.53
C TRP A 36 -10.56 13.05 -5.38
N LEU A 37 -9.56 12.16 -5.27
CA LEU A 37 -9.49 11.18 -4.17
C LEU A 37 -9.46 11.87 -2.80
N VAL A 38 -8.54 12.83 -2.63
CA VAL A 38 -8.38 13.55 -1.36
C VAL A 38 -9.67 14.27 -0.98
N VAL A 39 -10.29 14.99 -1.94
CA VAL A 39 -11.56 15.70 -1.70
C VAL A 39 -12.67 14.71 -1.34
N SER A 40 -12.77 13.56 -2.03
CA SER A 40 -13.76 12.51 -1.73
C SER A 40 -13.58 11.94 -0.33
N TRP A 41 -12.34 11.68 0.10
CA TRP A 41 -12.03 11.16 1.44
C TRP A 41 -12.32 12.19 2.53
N VAL A 42 -11.88 13.44 2.34
CA VAL A 42 -12.15 14.55 3.27
C VAL A 42 -13.65 14.79 3.39
N ASN A 43 -14.39 14.80 2.28
CA ASN A 43 -15.85 14.94 2.31
C ASN A 43 -16.52 13.83 3.12
N ARG A 44 -16.11 12.58 2.94
CA ARG A 44 -16.61 11.44 3.72
C ARG A 44 -16.29 11.58 5.21
N TRP A 45 -15.06 11.98 5.55
CA TRP A 45 -14.65 12.17 6.96
C TRP A 45 -15.38 13.29 7.66
N LEU A 46 -15.71 14.36 6.94
CA LEU A 46 -16.48 15.48 7.44
C LEU A 46 -18.00 15.22 7.43
N GLY A 47 -18.44 13.99 7.17
CA GLY A 47 -19.85 13.62 7.18
C GLY A 47 -20.65 14.13 5.98
N GLY A 48 -20.00 14.44 4.85
CA GLY A 48 -20.69 14.86 3.63
C GLY A 48 -20.95 16.35 3.55
N VAL A 49 -19.99 17.19 3.94
CA VAL A 49 -20.12 18.66 3.92
C VAL A 49 -20.24 19.23 2.51
N ILE A 50 -19.55 18.64 1.52
CA ILE A 50 -19.56 19.09 0.12
C ILE A 50 -20.76 18.47 -0.64
N VAL A 51 -20.87 17.14 -0.55
CA VAL A 51 -21.99 16.35 -1.08
C VAL A 51 -22.34 15.26 -0.07
N PRO A 52 -23.60 14.79 0.00
CA PRO A 52 -23.99 13.70 0.88
C PRO A 52 -23.07 12.48 0.70
N VAL A 53 -22.76 11.79 1.80
CA VAL A 53 -21.91 10.59 1.76
C VAL A 53 -22.56 9.54 0.86
N GLY A 54 -21.75 8.98 -0.06
CA GLY A 54 -22.22 8.01 -1.04
C GLY A 54 -22.70 8.63 -2.36
N GLN A 55 -22.68 9.95 -2.49
CA GLN A 55 -22.96 10.63 -3.75
C GLN A 55 -21.67 11.07 -4.44
N PRO A 56 -21.64 11.09 -5.80
CA PRO A 56 -20.49 11.57 -6.56
C PRO A 56 -20.34 13.10 -6.41
N LEU A 57 -19.08 13.58 -6.41
CA LEU A 57 -18.75 15.01 -6.33
C LEU A 57 -19.27 15.82 -7.53
N VAL A 58 -19.43 15.15 -8.67
CA VAL A 58 -20.00 15.74 -9.88
C VAL A 58 -21.28 15.01 -10.23
N PRO A 59 -22.39 15.70 -10.50
CA PRO A 59 -23.64 15.04 -10.88
C PRO A 59 -23.47 14.23 -12.20
N PRO A 60 -23.86 12.95 -12.25
CA PRO A 60 -23.73 12.12 -13.45
C PRO A 60 -24.44 12.72 -14.68
N GLY A 61 -25.63 13.31 -14.45
CA GLY A 61 -26.38 13.98 -15.53
C GLY A 61 -25.65 15.16 -16.16
N ALA A 62 -24.86 15.92 -15.40
CA ALA A 62 -24.06 17.02 -15.95
C ALA A 62 -22.93 16.49 -16.85
N VAL A 63 -22.34 15.35 -16.48
CA VAL A 63 -21.29 14.70 -17.29
C VAL A 63 -21.92 14.11 -18.56
N ALA A 64 -23.07 13.45 -18.47
CA ALA A 64 -23.78 12.95 -19.64
C ALA A 64 -24.15 14.09 -20.62
N ALA A 65 -24.64 15.22 -20.10
CA ALA A 65 -24.97 16.39 -20.91
C ALA A 65 -23.73 16.98 -21.61
N ALA A 66 -22.60 17.07 -20.90
CA ALA A 66 -21.34 17.56 -21.46
C ALA A 66 -20.82 16.67 -22.59
N PHE A 67 -20.84 15.34 -22.40
CA PHE A 67 -20.46 14.37 -23.45
C PHE A 67 -21.41 14.39 -24.62
N GLY A 68 -22.73 14.50 -24.37
CA GLY A 68 -23.75 14.60 -25.40
C GLY A 68 -23.64 15.86 -26.28
N ALA A 69 -23.08 16.95 -25.74
CA ALA A 69 -22.86 18.20 -26.48
C ALA A 69 -21.65 18.16 -27.41
N ILE A 70 -20.72 17.21 -27.24
CA ILE A 70 -19.48 17.12 -28.02
C ILE A 70 -19.70 16.13 -29.20
N PRO A 71 -19.57 16.58 -30.48
CA PRO A 71 -19.66 15.69 -31.63
C PRO A 71 -18.67 14.52 -31.50
N GLY A 72 -19.15 13.28 -31.69
CA GLY A 72 -18.35 12.06 -31.59
C GLY A 72 -18.23 11.47 -30.17
N LEU A 73 -18.59 12.20 -29.09
CA LEU A 73 -18.62 11.69 -27.73
C LEU A 73 -20.04 11.37 -27.24
N ALA A 74 -21.08 11.77 -27.93
CA ALA A 74 -22.47 11.57 -27.53
C ALA A 74 -22.82 10.06 -27.29
N ALA A 75 -22.22 9.14 -28.04
CA ALA A 75 -22.39 7.70 -27.84
C ALA A 75 -21.89 7.21 -26.47
N TYR A 76 -20.94 7.91 -25.87
CA TYR A 76 -20.33 7.56 -24.57
C TYR A 76 -20.93 8.31 -23.38
N ALA A 77 -21.96 9.13 -23.58
CA ALA A 77 -22.55 9.95 -22.53
C ALA A 77 -23.11 9.08 -21.37
N GLY A 78 -23.75 7.96 -21.67
CA GLY A 78 -24.25 7.00 -20.68
C GLY A 78 -23.12 6.33 -19.90
N ASP A 79 -22.09 5.89 -20.58
CA ASP A 79 -20.92 5.25 -19.94
C ASP A 79 -20.20 6.22 -19.02
N ALA A 80 -20.02 7.47 -19.45
CA ALA A 80 -19.40 8.53 -18.65
C ALA A 80 -20.20 8.83 -17.38
N ALA A 81 -21.54 8.89 -17.48
CA ALA A 81 -22.41 9.06 -16.32
C ALA A 81 -22.31 7.89 -15.35
N PHE A 82 -22.32 6.65 -15.86
CA PHE A 82 -22.16 5.43 -15.07
C PHE A 82 -20.81 5.40 -14.32
N PHE A 83 -19.71 5.77 -14.99
CA PHE A 83 -18.41 5.89 -14.30
C PHE A 83 -18.45 6.87 -13.15
N VAL A 84 -19.12 8.01 -13.32
CA VAL A 84 -19.27 9.00 -12.25
C VAL A 84 -20.09 8.48 -11.09
N GLU A 85 -21.16 7.72 -11.35
CA GLU A 85 -21.97 7.06 -10.31
C GLU A 85 -21.17 6.10 -9.45
N LEU A 86 -20.16 5.41 -10.01
CA LEU A 86 -19.30 4.48 -9.30
C LEU A 86 -18.21 5.19 -8.46
N THR A 87 -17.96 6.49 -8.69
CA THR A 87 -16.84 7.19 -8.03
C THR A 87 -16.87 7.18 -6.49
N PRO A 88 -18.03 7.26 -5.79
CA PRO A 88 -18.06 7.19 -4.34
C PRO A 88 -17.61 5.82 -3.80
N GLU A 89 -18.04 4.73 -4.45
CA GLU A 89 -17.66 3.37 -4.07
C GLU A 89 -16.18 3.10 -4.36
N LEU A 90 -15.69 3.53 -5.52
CA LEU A 90 -14.28 3.42 -5.89
C LEU A 90 -13.37 4.19 -4.93
N SER A 91 -13.76 5.42 -4.56
CA SER A 91 -12.99 6.22 -3.59
C SER A 91 -12.98 5.57 -2.20
N HIS A 92 -14.10 4.97 -1.78
CA HIS A 92 -14.19 4.25 -0.51
C HIS A 92 -13.36 2.97 -0.52
N GLY A 93 -13.44 2.16 -1.57
CA GLY A 93 -12.62 0.96 -1.73
C GLY A 93 -11.12 1.29 -1.73
N THR A 94 -10.73 2.37 -2.43
CA THR A 94 -9.34 2.84 -2.42
C THR A 94 -8.90 3.28 -1.03
N TRP A 95 -9.77 3.97 -0.27
CA TRP A 95 -9.49 4.32 1.12
C TRP A 95 -9.25 3.09 2.00
N LEU A 96 -10.14 2.09 1.94
CA LEU A 96 -9.97 0.84 2.69
C LEU A 96 -8.68 0.11 2.31
N THR A 97 -8.35 0.05 1.02
CA THR A 97 -7.07 -0.48 0.54
C THR A 97 -5.89 0.21 1.21
N VAL A 98 -5.86 1.54 1.21
CA VAL A 98 -4.77 2.32 1.83
C VAL A 98 -4.70 2.05 3.33
N VAL A 99 -5.83 2.07 4.03
CA VAL A 99 -5.88 1.85 5.49
C VAL A 99 -5.43 0.44 5.86
N ILE A 100 -5.99 -0.60 5.21
CA ILE A 100 -5.63 -1.99 5.49
C ILE A 100 -4.14 -2.19 5.22
N THR A 101 -3.64 -1.75 4.06
CA THR A 101 -2.24 -1.93 3.67
C THR A 101 -1.30 -1.19 4.62
N ALA A 102 -1.55 0.10 4.89
CA ALA A 102 -0.68 0.91 5.75
C ALA A 102 -0.67 0.40 7.19
N ALA A 103 -1.84 0.10 7.76
CA ALA A 103 -1.95 -0.41 9.12
C ALA A 103 -1.24 -1.77 9.25
N SER A 104 -1.52 -2.70 8.32
CA SER A 104 -0.93 -4.05 8.35
C SER A 104 0.58 -4.01 8.13
N LEU A 105 1.07 -3.15 7.22
CA LEU A 105 2.50 -3.00 6.97
C LEU A 105 3.24 -2.48 8.21
N VAL A 106 2.70 -1.44 8.86
CA VAL A 106 3.34 -0.82 10.03
C VAL A 106 3.29 -1.77 11.23
N ILE A 107 2.12 -2.32 11.56
CA ILE A 107 1.98 -3.24 12.69
C ILE A 107 2.79 -4.51 12.43
N GLY A 108 2.74 -5.03 11.19
CA GLY A 108 3.51 -6.18 10.73
C GLY A 108 5.01 -5.98 10.88
N PHE A 109 5.53 -4.77 10.60
CA PHE A 109 6.93 -4.44 10.78
C PHE A 109 7.38 -4.58 12.25
N PHE A 110 6.59 -4.08 13.20
CA PHE A 110 6.92 -4.21 14.63
C PHE A 110 6.89 -5.66 15.11
N LEU A 111 6.11 -6.55 14.48
CA LEU A 111 6.15 -7.99 14.73
C LEU A 111 7.32 -8.66 14.00
N ALA A 112 7.63 -8.25 12.79
CA ALA A 112 8.63 -8.84 11.93
C ALA A 112 10.06 -8.65 12.46
N VAL A 113 10.37 -7.46 13.00
CA VAL A 113 11.72 -7.15 13.53
C VAL A 113 12.13 -8.13 14.63
N PRO A 114 11.38 -8.32 15.72
CA PRO A 114 11.75 -9.30 16.75
C PRO A 114 11.77 -10.74 16.23
N LEU A 115 10.85 -11.11 15.31
CA LEU A 115 10.87 -12.43 14.67
C LEU A 115 12.18 -12.66 13.89
N ALA A 116 12.61 -11.69 13.08
CA ALA A 116 13.84 -11.78 12.32
C ALA A 116 15.08 -11.84 13.23
N VAL A 117 15.16 -10.95 14.23
CA VAL A 117 16.28 -10.92 15.19
C VAL A 117 16.38 -12.23 15.96
N THR A 118 15.25 -12.74 16.48
CA THR A 118 15.24 -14.01 17.21
C THR A 118 15.55 -15.21 16.29
N ARG A 119 15.20 -15.12 15.01
CA ARG A 119 15.50 -16.15 14.02
C ARG A 119 17.03 -16.25 13.75
N VAL A 120 17.71 -15.12 13.66
CA VAL A 120 19.16 -15.07 13.37
C VAL A 120 20.01 -15.29 14.62
N TYR A 121 19.65 -14.69 15.74
CA TYR A 121 20.51 -14.61 16.93
C TYR A 121 20.00 -15.42 18.14
N GLY A 122 18.76 -15.91 18.09
CA GLY A 122 18.16 -16.71 19.15
C GLY A 122 18.51 -18.20 19.02
N ARG A 123 18.24 -18.96 20.09
CA ARG A 123 18.38 -20.43 20.10
C ARG A 123 17.00 -21.08 20.04
N PHE A 124 16.29 -21.14 21.16
CA PHE A 124 14.93 -21.69 21.21
C PHE A 124 13.91 -20.78 20.48
N SER A 125 14.00 -19.46 20.66
CA SER A 125 13.14 -18.50 19.98
C SER A 125 13.25 -18.54 18.45
N ALA A 126 14.39 -18.98 17.90
CA ALA A 126 14.55 -19.17 16.47
C ALA A 126 13.58 -20.23 15.91
N TRP A 127 13.29 -21.31 16.64
CA TRP A 127 12.33 -22.33 16.22
C TRP A 127 10.89 -21.82 16.25
N LEU A 128 10.54 -20.99 17.25
CA LEU A 128 9.21 -20.36 17.31
C LEU A 128 9.02 -19.40 16.14
N SER A 129 10.04 -18.57 15.86
CA SER A 129 10.01 -17.67 14.71
C SER A 129 9.91 -18.46 13.40
N LEU A 130 10.67 -19.55 13.25
CA LEU A 130 10.58 -20.44 12.09
C LEU A 130 9.16 -20.99 11.93
N GLY A 131 8.59 -21.59 12.98
CA GLY A 131 7.24 -22.17 12.94
C GLY A 131 6.19 -21.14 12.51
N TYR A 132 6.27 -19.92 13.05
CA TYR A 132 5.37 -18.83 12.68
C TYR A 132 5.52 -18.44 11.19
N THR A 133 6.76 -18.19 10.74
CA THR A 133 7.01 -17.73 9.38
C THR A 133 6.64 -18.80 8.34
N GLU A 134 7.02 -20.06 8.58
CA GLU A 134 6.70 -21.17 7.65
C GLU A 134 5.21 -21.47 7.60
N LEU A 135 4.50 -21.42 8.73
CA LEU A 135 3.06 -21.63 8.77
C LEU A 135 2.31 -20.59 7.96
N LEU A 136 2.61 -19.30 8.20
CA LEU A 136 1.86 -18.21 7.56
C LEU A 136 2.28 -17.98 6.10
N ARG A 137 3.54 -18.20 5.74
CA ARG A 137 3.98 -18.14 4.35
C ARG A 137 3.63 -19.38 3.54
N GLY A 138 3.51 -20.53 4.21
CA GLY A 138 3.13 -21.79 3.59
C GLY A 138 1.62 -21.95 3.37
N THR A 139 0.79 -21.05 3.90
CA THR A 139 -0.67 -21.09 3.74
C THR A 139 -1.18 -19.89 2.93
N PRO A 140 -2.17 -20.08 2.02
CA PRO A 140 -2.73 -18.97 1.25
C PRO A 140 -3.37 -17.92 2.16
N LEU A 141 -3.09 -16.62 1.91
CA LEU A 141 -3.67 -15.52 2.68
C LEU A 141 -5.21 -15.58 2.74
N LEU A 142 -5.86 -15.92 1.62
CA LEU A 142 -7.32 -16.05 1.57
C LEU A 142 -7.83 -17.13 2.56
N ALA A 143 -7.13 -18.26 2.66
CA ALA A 143 -7.49 -19.31 3.62
C ALA A 143 -7.33 -18.81 5.06
N GLN A 144 -6.26 -18.06 5.36
CA GLN A 144 -6.05 -17.42 6.66
C GLN A 144 -7.21 -16.46 7.00
N LEU A 145 -7.62 -15.61 6.06
CA LEU A 145 -8.76 -14.70 6.25
C LEU A 145 -10.06 -15.46 6.51
N PHE A 146 -10.31 -16.57 5.80
CA PHE A 146 -11.49 -17.40 6.04
C PHE A 146 -11.49 -18.04 7.42
N VAL A 147 -10.34 -18.54 7.89
CA VAL A 147 -10.22 -19.08 9.26
C VAL A 147 -10.47 -17.98 10.29
N LEU A 148 -9.90 -16.80 10.13
CA LEU A 148 -10.08 -15.70 11.07
C LEU A 148 -11.53 -15.18 11.09
N TYR A 149 -12.15 -15.05 9.92
CA TYR A 149 -13.49 -14.48 9.81
C TYR A 149 -14.60 -15.50 10.10
N TYR A 150 -14.59 -16.66 9.41
CA TYR A 150 -15.63 -17.67 9.54
C TYR A 150 -15.31 -18.72 10.59
N GLY A 151 -14.04 -19.16 10.72
CA GLY A 151 -13.64 -20.19 11.66
C GLY A 151 -13.63 -19.70 13.11
N LEU A 152 -12.99 -18.56 13.35
CA LEU A 152 -12.86 -17.99 14.69
C LEU A 152 -13.88 -16.87 14.95
N ASN A 153 -14.63 -16.44 13.94
CA ASN A 153 -15.64 -15.38 14.02
C ASN A 153 -15.11 -14.09 14.71
N LEU A 154 -13.87 -13.68 14.38
CA LEU A 154 -13.21 -12.59 15.09
C LEU A 154 -13.90 -11.24 14.92
N ALA A 155 -14.73 -11.04 13.89
CA ALA A 155 -15.51 -9.84 13.73
C ALA A 155 -16.47 -9.57 14.92
N SER A 156 -16.97 -10.64 15.57
CA SER A 156 -17.85 -10.52 16.74
C SER A 156 -17.13 -10.09 18.03
N TYR A 157 -15.81 -10.14 18.05
CA TYR A 157 -14.99 -9.77 19.21
C TYR A 157 -14.38 -8.37 19.08
N VAL A 158 -14.69 -7.64 18.01
CA VAL A 158 -14.18 -6.26 17.83
C VAL A 158 -14.72 -5.37 18.96
N PRO A 159 -13.83 -4.70 19.72
CA PRO A 159 -14.26 -3.87 20.84
C PRO A 159 -15.16 -2.72 20.38
N GLY A 160 -16.24 -2.45 21.11
CA GLY A 160 -17.18 -1.38 20.78
C GLY A 160 -16.56 0.03 20.65
N ALA A 161 -15.43 0.25 21.32
CA ALA A 161 -14.67 1.49 21.19
C ALA A 161 -14.12 1.75 19.77
N VAL A 162 -13.90 0.69 18.97
CA VAL A 162 -13.31 0.77 17.63
C VAL A 162 -14.24 0.24 16.53
N SER A 163 -15.33 -0.47 16.87
CA SER A 163 -16.25 -1.06 15.89
C SER A 163 -16.93 0.00 15.01
N GLY A 164 -17.08 1.23 15.47
CA GLY A 164 -17.66 2.33 14.70
C GLY A 164 -16.71 3.05 13.74
N LEU A 165 -15.42 2.73 13.75
CA LEU A 165 -14.43 3.42 12.89
C LEU A 165 -14.54 3.02 11.42
N PHE A 166 -15.04 1.82 11.14
CA PHE A 166 -15.30 1.33 9.78
C PHE A 166 -16.75 0.93 9.62
N ALA A 167 -17.28 0.99 8.41
CA ALA A 167 -18.65 0.60 8.11
C ALA A 167 -18.93 -0.88 8.42
N ARG A 168 -17.89 -1.72 8.46
CA ARG A 168 -17.98 -3.15 8.74
C ARG A 168 -16.79 -3.59 9.61
N ASP A 169 -17.05 -4.39 10.62
CA ASP A 169 -16.02 -4.94 11.52
C ASP A 169 -15.07 -5.94 10.83
N VAL A 170 -15.45 -6.46 9.65
CA VAL A 170 -14.57 -7.30 8.81
C VAL A 170 -13.25 -6.61 8.46
N VAL A 171 -13.22 -5.28 8.39
CA VAL A 171 -12.00 -4.51 8.11
C VAL A 171 -10.93 -4.76 9.19
N TRP A 172 -11.33 -4.89 10.46
CA TRP A 172 -10.41 -5.22 11.55
C TRP A 172 -9.83 -6.63 11.41
N VAL A 173 -10.67 -7.60 10.99
CA VAL A 173 -10.20 -8.97 10.73
C VAL A 173 -9.25 -8.98 9.54
N ALA A 174 -9.53 -8.19 8.51
CA ALA A 174 -8.62 -8.02 7.38
C ALA A 174 -7.27 -7.43 7.83
N ILE A 175 -7.28 -6.32 8.58
CA ILE A 175 -6.04 -5.73 9.12
C ILE A 175 -5.25 -6.77 9.92
N LEU A 176 -5.91 -7.54 10.78
CA LEU A 176 -5.25 -8.59 11.55
C LEU A 176 -4.63 -9.67 10.65
N GLY A 177 -5.39 -10.21 9.70
CA GLY A 177 -4.92 -11.27 8.81
C GLY A 177 -3.75 -10.81 7.92
N PHE A 178 -3.87 -9.60 7.35
CA PHE A 178 -2.79 -9.00 6.56
C PHE A 178 -1.56 -8.68 7.43
N THR A 179 -1.77 -8.26 8.68
CA THR A 179 -0.67 -8.04 9.64
C THR A 179 0.07 -9.32 9.94
N LEU A 180 -0.64 -10.39 10.28
CA LEU A 180 -0.01 -11.67 10.61
C LEU A 180 0.74 -12.26 9.41
N ASN A 181 0.11 -12.26 8.25
CA ASN A 181 0.74 -12.75 7.01
C ASN A 181 1.92 -11.88 6.61
N GLY A 182 1.71 -10.55 6.51
CA GLY A 182 2.76 -9.60 6.13
C GLY A 182 3.94 -9.59 7.09
N ALA A 183 3.71 -9.76 8.41
CA ALA A 183 4.80 -9.89 9.38
C ALA A 183 5.70 -11.10 9.11
N ALA A 184 5.13 -12.23 8.66
CA ALA A 184 5.90 -13.42 8.31
C ALA A 184 6.81 -13.18 7.10
N TYR A 185 6.31 -12.51 6.05
CA TYR A 185 7.12 -12.15 4.88
C TYR A 185 8.17 -11.09 5.22
N GLN A 186 7.78 -10.03 5.93
CA GLN A 186 8.71 -8.99 6.36
C GLN A 186 9.82 -9.55 7.25
N ALA A 187 9.50 -10.50 8.15
CA ALA A 187 10.50 -11.16 9.00
C ALA A 187 11.56 -11.89 8.17
N GLU A 188 11.17 -12.58 7.09
CA GLU A 188 12.12 -13.24 6.20
C GLU A 188 12.97 -12.24 5.40
N TYR A 189 12.40 -11.14 4.93
CA TYR A 189 13.17 -10.09 4.26
C TYR A 189 14.22 -9.46 5.20
N ILE A 190 13.80 -9.15 6.43
CA ILE A 190 14.69 -8.60 7.45
C ILE A 190 15.73 -9.64 7.86
N ARG A 191 15.37 -10.93 8.00
CA ARG A 191 16.31 -12.01 8.29
C ARG A 191 17.41 -12.09 7.24
N GLY A 192 17.05 -12.18 5.96
CA GLY A 192 18.02 -12.22 4.87
C GLY A 192 18.93 -10.99 4.83
N ALA A 193 18.35 -9.82 5.15
CA ALA A 193 19.11 -8.57 5.24
C ALA A 193 20.06 -8.55 6.45
N LEU A 194 19.66 -9.09 7.61
CA LEU A 194 20.54 -9.21 8.79
C LEU A 194 21.69 -10.17 8.53
N GLU A 195 21.44 -11.28 7.82
CA GLU A 195 22.49 -12.25 7.46
C GLU A 195 23.46 -11.70 6.42
N SER A 196 23.10 -10.67 5.65
CA SER A 196 23.99 -10.00 4.71
C SER A 196 24.92 -8.97 5.38
N VAL A 197 24.69 -8.62 6.65
CA VAL A 197 25.59 -7.74 7.41
C VAL A 197 26.85 -8.54 7.78
N GLU A 198 28.01 -7.91 7.61
CA GLU A 198 29.31 -8.51 7.86
C GLU A 198 29.45 -9.02 9.30
N GLU A 199 29.83 -10.28 9.50
CA GLU A 199 29.95 -10.89 10.85
C GLU A 199 30.88 -10.13 11.79
N GLY A 200 31.90 -9.46 11.23
CA GLY A 200 32.82 -8.59 11.95
C GLY A 200 32.16 -7.43 12.69
N GLN A 201 30.97 -7.00 12.29
CA GLN A 201 30.27 -5.85 12.92
C GLN A 201 29.88 -6.12 14.38
N ILE A 202 29.45 -7.33 14.71
CA ILE A 202 29.18 -7.71 16.11
C ILE A 202 30.48 -7.74 16.91
N THR A 203 31.54 -8.32 16.34
CA THR A 203 32.86 -8.40 17.00
C THR A 203 33.43 -7.01 17.23
N ALA A 204 33.37 -6.12 16.25
CA ALA A 204 33.80 -4.73 16.38
C ALA A 204 33.02 -3.97 17.44
N GLY A 205 31.68 -4.11 17.47
CA GLY A 205 30.86 -3.52 18.52
C GLY A 205 31.25 -4.00 19.92
N ARG A 206 31.54 -5.29 20.08
CA ARG A 206 31.98 -5.88 21.34
C ARG A 206 33.38 -5.42 21.74
N ALA A 207 34.27 -5.18 20.81
CA ALA A 207 35.62 -4.70 21.08
C ALA A 207 35.62 -3.28 21.70
N ILE A 208 34.61 -2.47 21.43
CA ILE A 208 34.41 -1.15 22.04
C ILE A 208 33.52 -1.18 23.30
N GLY A 209 33.23 -2.37 23.84
CA GLY A 209 32.54 -2.54 25.11
C GLY A 209 31.02 -2.79 25.04
N LEU A 210 30.43 -2.90 23.86
CA LEU A 210 29.02 -3.24 23.74
C LEU A 210 28.76 -4.72 24.09
N SER A 211 27.66 -4.98 24.79
CA SER A 211 27.12 -6.34 24.90
C SER A 211 26.67 -6.87 23.54
N LYS A 212 26.44 -8.19 23.43
CA LYS A 212 25.96 -8.77 22.16
C LYS A 212 24.63 -8.15 21.71
N LEU A 213 23.69 -7.92 22.63
CA LEU A 213 22.39 -7.32 22.31
C LEU A 213 22.52 -5.87 21.88
N GLU A 214 23.38 -5.10 22.54
CA GLU A 214 23.62 -3.70 22.16
C GLU A 214 24.31 -3.62 20.78
N ALA A 215 25.26 -4.51 20.46
CA ALA A 215 25.89 -4.58 19.16
C ALA A 215 24.84 -4.95 18.07
N ILE A 216 23.93 -5.88 18.34
CA ILE A 216 22.82 -6.20 17.41
C ILE A 216 21.93 -4.97 17.23
N TYR A 217 21.48 -4.36 18.31
CA TYR A 217 20.48 -3.27 18.25
C TYR A 217 21.06 -1.96 17.65
N HIS A 218 22.29 -1.58 18.06
CA HIS A 218 22.86 -0.29 17.65
C HIS A 218 23.71 -0.35 16.38
N VAL A 219 24.23 -1.52 16.01
CA VAL A 219 25.15 -1.65 14.87
C VAL A 219 24.52 -2.46 13.73
N VAL A 220 24.12 -3.71 14.00
CA VAL A 220 23.68 -4.63 12.95
C VAL A 220 22.27 -4.34 12.47
N LEU A 221 21.32 -4.16 13.37
CA LEU A 221 19.90 -3.95 13.03
C LEU A 221 19.67 -2.72 12.14
N PRO A 222 20.25 -1.53 12.41
CA PRO A 222 20.09 -0.38 11.53
C PRO A 222 20.64 -0.60 10.12
N GLN A 223 21.74 -1.35 9.99
CA GLN A 223 22.33 -1.69 8.70
C GLN A 223 21.44 -2.70 7.95
N GLY A 224 21.05 -3.78 8.62
CA GLY A 224 20.17 -4.80 8.05
C GLY A 224 18.82 -4.22 7.59
N LEU A 225 18.21 -3.33 8.37
CA LEU A 225 16.96 -2.68 7.98
C LEU A 225 17.11 -1.85 6.70
N ARG A 226 18.25 -1.18 6.50
CA ARG A 226 18.51 -0.46 5.23
C ARG A 226 18.59 -1.41 4.03
N TYR A 227 19.18 -2.59 4.21
CA TYR A 227 19.25 -3.61 3.16
C TYR A 227 17.89 -4.28 2.89
N ALA A 228 17.00 -4.31 3.88
CA ALA A 228 15.65 -4.84 3.74
C ALA A 228 14.69 -3.91 2.95
N ILE A 229 14.98 -2.60 2.83
CA ILE A 229 14.07 -1.60 2.21
C ILE A 229 13.56 -2.02 0.83
N PRO A 230 14.38 -2.51 -0.13
CA PRO A 230 13.90 -2.87 -1.45
C PRO A 230 12.86 -4.00 -1.41
N SER A 231 13.12 -5.06 -0.63
CA SER A 231 12.21 -6.18 -0.46
C SER A 231 10.93 -5.78 0.28
N TRP A 232 11.05 -4.91 1.27
CA TRP A 232 9.93 -4.36 2.02
C TRP A 232 9.01 -3.48 1.16
N THR A 233 9.59 -2.73 0.21
CA THR A 233 8.81 -1.96 -0.78
C THR A 233 7.98 -2.89 -1.68
N ASN A 234 8.52 -4.06 -2.05
CA ASN A 234 7.77 -5.06 -2.79
C ASN A 234 6.59 -5.63 -1.99
N GLU A 235 6.77 -5.84 -0.68
CA GLU A 235 5.69 -6.27 0.21
C GLU A 235 4.54 -5.27 0.24
N PHE A 236 4.84 -3.98 0.30
CA PHE A 236 3.83 -2.92 0.21
C PHE A 236 2.98 -3.05 -1.07
N VAL A 237 3.61 -3.26 -2.23
CA VAL A 237 2.91 -3.48 -3.50
C VAL A 237 2.06 -4.75 -3.48
N TYR A 238 2.54 -5.81 -2.84
CA TYR A 238 1.79 -7.05 -2.66
C TYR A 238 0.53 -6.83 -1.83
N LEU A 239 0.64 -6.20 -0.67
CA LEU A 239 -0.49 -5.93 0.22
C LEU A 239 -1.57 -5.08 -0.47
N ILE A 240 -1.18 -4.08 -1.27
CA ILE A 240 -2.13 -3.31 -2.09
C ILE A 240 -2.93 -4.21 -3.03
N LYS A 241 -2.27 -5.13 -3.74
CA LYS A 241 -2.94 -6.04 -4.67
C LYS A 241 -3.88 -7.01 -3.96
N TYR A 242 -3.46 -7.51 -2.81
CA TYR A 242 -4.26 -8.48 -2.04
C TYR A 242 -5.39 -7.83 -1.23
N SER A 243 -5.40 -6.51 -1.03
CA SER A 243 -6.47 -5.83 -0.30
C SER A 243 -7.87 -6.07 -0.90
N SER A 244 -7.93 -6.37 -2.21
CA SER A 244 -9.18 -6.78 -2.89
C SER A 244 -9.78 -8.07 -2.36
N LEU A 245 -9.00 -8.92 -1.65
CA LEU A 245 -9.52 -10.13 -1.00
C LEU A 245 -10.33 -9.82 0.27
N ALA A 246 -10.23 -8.60 0.78
CA ALA A 246 -10.92 -8.15 2.00
C ALA A 246 -12.21 -7.35 1.68
N ALA A 247 -12.47 -7.05 0.40
CA ALA A 247 -13.67 -6.39 -0.08
C ALA A 247 -14.80 -7.40 -0.29
#